data_c2a88d3c97941ab70aef756b4f53aacc
#
_entry.id   c2a88d3c97941ab70aef756b4f53aacc
#
_cell.length_a   1.000
_cell.length_b   1.000
_cell.length_c   1.000
_cell.angle_alpha   90.00
_cell.angle_beta   90.00
_cell.angle_gamma   90.00
#
_symmetry.space_group_name_H-M   'P 1'
#
loop_
_entity.id
_entity.type
_entity.pdbx_description
1 polymer ?
#
loop_
_entity_poly.entity_id
_entity_poly.type
_entity_poly.pdbx_seq_one_letter_code
_entity_poly.pdbx_strand_id
1 'polypeptide(L)'
;MMIPSELTSMLSGEQGETKQKAARLVVDLASVSGAKEFIRCSNSHVSGVSVLTGGNGLRTFLSDLSSDPDGQVAIPTTLNSAGCDHEKIDEMDIEYPDFLKQQFEIIHAYMKLGIKATLSCTPYDRGIEEEGIGSWAESNAVCFSNSYTSLVTNRESGLSALATALTGWAPKWGLHLPENRFPNLIVNVECNMNDPTDWSILGDWIGAQRSPDWKMPWGPMPLINGLPENPTFEMLKSLTAAAANYGCPMLWIENNELDTTKIQSELIFNQKELANRYNELAPKGEVDLVVIGCPQASVGEVRATASVVRTHMELGKKIPNSRLWVFTSGHNYKTLEIDGTVGLLEDAGALVLKDTCPEVTPYNRSKYNHLLTNSLKAEHYLTSGLNNMPTSVATIEECVAIAFDPQRIEGERPTLEEKSHGIVQSAKTHKKGKITLLGESLPSQNKWEIRGRALVTDVPITYLGYVNRDSGVIEDPGHPLDGVEIKDTILIYPKGSGSTVAPYVLMGLIYSGKGPIGIINRDVCPLSMPAASLLGIPYATKFDDDPCLEINSGDEIVMKLEDRTVRLEITRRCDA
;
A
#
# COMPACT_ATOMS: atom_id res chain seq x y z
N MET A 1 4.46 -30.21 -2.00
CA MET A 1 3.94 -29.41 -0.86
C MET A 1 2.78 -30.15 -0.24
N MET A 2 2.79 -30.38 1.07
CA MET A 2 1.69 -31.06 1.77
C MET A 2 0.67 -29.98 2.21
N ILE A 3 -0.59 -30.15 1.79
CA ILE A 3 -1.67 -29.24 2.17
C ILE A 3 -2.27 -29.72 3.50
N PRO A 4 -2.43 -28.86 4.52
CA PRO A 4 -3.09 -29.22 5.77
C PRO A 4 -4.51 -29.77 5.54
N SER A 5 -4.94 -30.74 6.34
CA SER A 5 -6.27 -31.38 6.19
C SER A 5 -7.42 -30.37 6.28
N GLU A 6 -7.32 -29.39 7.17
CA GLU A 6 -8.30 -28.32 7.32
C GLU A 6 -8.40 -27.48 6.02
N LEU A 7 -7.27 -27.14 5.42
CA LEU A 7 -7.24 -26.40 4.16
C LEU A 7 -7.74 -27.27 2.98
N THR A 8 -7.51 -28.59 3.03
CA THR A 8 -8.05 -29.55 2.06
C THR A 8 -9.59 -29.62 2.12
N SER A 9 -10.17 -29.64 3.32
CA SER A 9 -11.63 -29.59 3.51
C SER A 9 -12.23 -28.27 2.99
N MET A 10 -11.54 -27.15 3.16
CA MET A 10 -11.98 -25.88 2.56
C MET A 10 -11.90 -25.91 1.02
N LEU A 11 -10.85 -26.48 0.45
CA LEU A 11 -10.69 -26.63 -1.00
C LEU A 11 -11.78 -27.49 -1.64
N SER A 12 -12.25 -28.54 -0.93
CA SER A 12 -13.36 -29.39 -1.40
C SER A 12 -14.73 -28.69 -1.37
N GLY A 13 -14.85 -27.53 -0.69
CA GLY A 13 -16.10 -26.80 -0.52
C GLY A 13 -16.96 -27.24 0.65
N GLU A 14 -16.48 -28.17 1.48
CA GLU A 14 -17.22 -28.67 2.67
C GLU A 14 -17.49 -27.56 3.71
N GLN A 15 -16.75 -26.46 3.66
CA GLN A 15 -16.87 -25.32 4.58
C GLN A 15 -17.40 -24.04 3.91
N GLY A 16 -18.16 -24.18 2.83
CA GLY A 16 -18.76 -23.07 2.08
C GLY A 16 -17.90 -22.54 0.92
N GLU A 17 -18.55 -21.80 0.05
CA GLU A 17 -17.92 -21.30 -1.19
C GLU A 17 -16.86 -20.21 -0.91
N THR A 18 -17.12 -19.36 0.09
CA THR A 18 -16.22 -18.29 0.48
C THR A 18 -14.88 -18.82 0.98
N LYS A 19 -14.89 -19.83 1.86
CA LYS A 19 -13.67 -20.49 2.32
C LYS A 19 -12.98 -21.29 1.23
N GLN A 20 -13.75 -21.87 0.29
CA GLN A 20 -13.17 -22.54 -0.87
C GLN A 20 -12.39 -21.56 -1.76
N LYS A 21 -12.94 -20.37 -2.07
CA LYS A 21 -12.26 -19.33 -2.82
C LYS A 21 -10.98 -18.85 -2.10
N ALA A 22 -11.08 -18.62 -0.80
CA ALA A 22 -9.95 -18.21 0.04
C ALA A 22 -8.84 -19.28 0.07
N ALA A 23 -9.18 -20.54 0.26
CA ALA A 23 -8.23 -21.66 0.27
C ALA A 23 -7.53 -21.84 -1.08
N ARG A 24 -8.24 -21.68 -2.19
CA ARG A 24 -7.64 -21.66 -3.54
C ARG A 24 -6.57 -20.58 -3.66
N LEU A 25 -6.90 -19.35 -3.23
CA LEU A 25 -5.94 -18.24 -3.28
C LEU A 25 -4.71 -18.51 -2.41
N VAL A 26 -4.86 -19.06 -1.20
CA VAL A 26 -3.73 -19.43 -0.33
C VAL A 26 -2.82 -20.47 -0.99
N VAL A 27 -3.41 -21.48 -1.65
CA VAL A 27 -2.65 -22.52 -2.37
C VAL A 27 -1.97 -21.98 -3.62
N ASP A 28 -2.62 -21.09 -4.35
CA ASP A 28 -2.05 -20.41 -5.52
C ASP A 28 -0.84 -19.56 -5.13
N LEU A 29 -0.97 -18.77 -4.05
CA LEU A 29 0.14 -18.00 -3.47
C LEU A 29 1.32 -18.90 -3.06
N ALA A 30 1.04 -20.03 -2.42
CA ALA A 30 2.08 -21.00 -2.05
C ALA A 30 2.83 -21.54 -3.27
N SER A 31 2.11 -21.83 -4.34
CA SER A 31 2.72 -22.30 -5.60
C SER A 31 3.60 -21.25 -6.26
N VAL A 32 3.09 -20.02 -6.38
CA VAL A 32 3.81 -18.92 -7.04
C VAL A 32 5.03 -18.50 -6.22
N SER A 33 4.91 -18.38 -4.90
CA SER A 33 6.00 -18.01 -4.00
C SER A 33 7.05 -19.11 -3.81
N GLY A 34 6.76 -20.34 -4.24
CA GLY A 34 7.64 -21.49 -4.02
C GLY A 34 7.66 -21.99 -2.57
N ALA A 35 6.64 -21.64 -1.78
CA ALA A 35 6.49 -22.11 -0.41
C ALA A 35 6.42 -23.64 -0.36
N LYS A 36 7.14 -24.23 0.58
CA LYS A 36 7.17 -25.69 0.79
C LYS A 36 6.14 -26.16 1.81
N GLU A 37 5.71 -25.26 2.67
CA GLU A 37 4.84 -25.48 3.81
C GLU A 37 3.82 -24.35 3.95
N PHE A 38 2.74 -24.64 4.70
CA PHE A 38 1.80 -23.64 5.19
C PHE A 38 2.07 -23.36 6.66
N ILE A 39 1.74 -22.15 7.11
CA ILE A 39 1.87 -21.74 8.50
C ILE A 39 0.52 -21.23 9.02
N ARG A 40 0.21 -21.56 10.28
CA ARG A 40 -0.98 -21.04 10.96
C ARG A 40 -0.73 -19.61 11.39
N CYS A 41 -1.66 -18.72 11.07
CA CYS A 41 -1.60 -17.33 11.53
C CYS A 41 -2.41 -17.13 12.80
N SER A 42 -1.92 -16.24 13.68
CA SER A 42 -2.59 -15.86 14.93
C SER A 42 -3.63 -14.76 14.71
N ASN A 43 -3.39 -13.87 13.75
CA ASN A 43 -4.26 -12.75 13.43
C ASN A 43 -4.08 -12.28 11.98
N SER A 44 -5.01 -11.43 11.53
CA SER A 44 -4.92 -10.75 10.23
C SER A 44 -5.35 -9.29 10.33
N HIS A 45 -4.78 -8.47 9.44
CA HIS A 45 -5.18 -7.07 9.25
C HIS A 45 -5.45 -6.78 7.77
N VAL A 46 -6.70 -6.45 7.46
CA VAL A 46 -7.17 -6.34 6.07
C VAL A 46 -7.24 -4.88 5.63
N SER A 47 -6.59 -4.54 4.52
CA SER A 47 -6.70 -3.24 3.84
C SER A 47 -7.71 -3.27 2.69
N GLY A 48 -8.05 -2.08 2.16
CA GLY A 48 -9.05 -1.95 1.10
C GLY A 48 -10.44 -1.76 1.68
N VAL A 49 -10.67 -0.69 2.41
CA VAL A 49 -11.95 -0.38 3.08
C VAL A 49 -12.60 0.84 2.46
N SER A 50 -11.82 1.84 2.08
CA SER A 50 -12.36 3.05 1.46
C SER A 50 -12.94 2.79 0.08
N VAL A 51 -14.07 3.40 -0.21
CA VAL A 51 -14.68 3.46 -1.55
C VAL A 51 -13.68 4.03 -2.56
N LEU A 52 -12.88 5.03 -2.15
CA LEU A 52 -11.87 5.65 -3.01
C LEU A 52 -10.81 4.63 -3.45
N THR A 53 -10.42 3.69 -2.60
CA THR A 53 -9.40 2.67 -2.93
C THR A 53 -9.96 1.45 -3.64
N GLY A 54 -11.09 0.93 -3.19
CA GLY A 54 -11.65 -0.35 -3.66
C GLY A 54 -12.71 -0.23 -4.76
N GLY A 55 -13.48 0.86 -4.75
CA GLY A 55 -14.53 1.12 -5.73
C GLY A 55 -15.60 0.02 -5.83
N ASN A 56 -16.26 -0.02 -6.97
CA ASN A 56 -17.32 -1.02 -7.24
C ASN A 56 -16.80 -2.45 -7.28
N GLY A 57 -15.55 -2.67 -7.69
CA GLY A 57 -14.94 -4.00 -7.73
C GLY A 57 -14.90 -4.65 -6.35
N LEU A 58 -14.43 -3.92 -5.36
CA LEU A 58 -14.42 -4.37 -3.96
C LEU A 58 -15.84 -4.61 -3.43
N ARG A 59 -16.76 -3.68 -3.69
CA ARG A 59 -18.16 -3.79 -3.22
C ARG A 59 -18.83 -5.05 -3.75
N THR A 60 -18.73 -5.32 -5.05
CA THR A 60 -19.28 -6.52 -5.69
C THR A 60 -18.65 -7.77 -5.08
N PHE A 61 -17.34 -7.83 -5.00
CA PHE A 61 -16.62 -8.97 -4.44
C PHE A 61 -17.00 -9.26 -2.99
N LEU A 62 -17.05 -8.25 -2.13
CA LEU A 62 -17.43 -8.43 -0.73
C LEU A 62 -18.91 -8.78 -0.55
N SER A 63 -19.79 -8.26 -1.39
CA SER A 63 -21.20 -8.65 -1.41
C SER A 63 -21.35 -10.14 -1.68
N ASP A 64 -20.63 -10.66 -2.67
CA ASP A 64 -20.63 -12.09 -2.99
C ASP A 64 -20.09 -12.94 -1.84
N LEU A 65 -18.90 -12.58 -1.31
CA LEU A 65 -18.30 -13.33 -0.20
C LEU A 65 -19.18 -13.34 1.06
N SER A 66 -19.74 -12.20 1.43
CA SER A 66 -20.55 -12.05 2.65
C SER A 66 -21.98 -12.61 2.50
N SER A 67 -22.36 -13.10 1.32
CA SER A 67 -23.62 -13.79 1.08
C SER A 67 -23.60 -15.24 1.56
N ASP A 68 -22.40 -15.84 1.69
CA ASP A 68 -22.20 -17.20 2.20
C ASP A 68 -22.29 -17.19 3.75
N PRO A 69 -23.26 -17.89 4.36
CA PRO A 69 -23.42 -17.93 5.81
C PRO A 69 -22.25 -18.60 6.54
N ASP A 70 -21.50 -19.47 5.86
CA ASP A 70 -20.34 -20.18 6.41
C ASP A 70 -19.04 -19.39 6.19
N GLY A 71 -19.12 -18.23 5.55
CA GLY A 71 -18.00 -17.36 5.18
C GLY A 71 -17.39 -16.56 6.33
N GLN A 72 -17.31 -17.13 7.55
CA GLN A 72 -16.74 -16.45 8.71
C GLN A 72 -15.21 -16.58 8.76
N VAL A 73 -14.53 -15.53 9.22
CA VAL A 73 -13.08 -15.56 9.46
C VAL A 73 -12.71 -16.62 10.51
N ALA A 74 -11.58 -17.29 10.28
CA ALA A 74 -11.08 -18.38 11.13
C ALA A 74 -10.18 -17.86 12.27
N ILE A 75 -9.68 -16.62 12.16
CA ILE A 75 -8.76 -15.99 13.11
C ILE A 75 -9.18 -14.55 13.42
N PRO A 76 -8.77 -13.97 14.56
CA PRO A 76 -8.99 -12.58 14.89
C PRO A 76 -8.50 -11.67 13.75
N THR A 77 -9.39 -10.82 13.26
CA THR A 77 -9.11 -9.98 12.08
C THR A 77 -9.58 -8.56 12.33
N THR A 78 -8.73 -7.60 12.00
CA THR A 78 -8.97 -6.17 12.11
C THR A 78 -9.01 -5.50 10.74
N LEU A 79 -9.51 -4.27 10.68
CA LEU A 79 -9.81 -3.58 9.44
C LEU A 79 -9.11 -2.23 9.39
N ASN A 80 -8.54 -1.90 8.24
CA ASN A 80 -7.89 -0.63 7.95
C ASN A 80 -8.90 0.53 7.86
N SER A 81 -8.39 1.76 7.69
CA SER A 81 -9.16 3.01 7.68
C SER A 81 -10.26 3.04 6.63
N ALA A 82 -11.40 3.61 6.98
CA ALA A 82 -12.48 3.98 6.06
C ALA A 82 -12.14 5.25 5.27
N GLY A 83 -12.95 5.57 4.28
CA GLY A 83 -12.77 6.75 3.44
C GLY A 83 -13.30 8.06 4.04
N CYS A 84 -14.02 7.99 5.14
CA CYS A 84 -14.54 9.18 5.85
C CYS A 84 -14.78 8.87 7.33
N ASP A 85 -14.82 9.92 8.12
CA ASP A 85 -15.49 9.90 9.43
C ASP A 85 -17.00 10.01 9.18
N HIS A 86 -17.75 8.97 9.53
CA HIS A 86 -19.17 8.88 9.26
C HIS A 86 -20.03 9.86 10.08
N GLU A 87 -19.50 10.36 11.20
CA GLU A 87 -20.19 11.34 12.04
C GLU A 87 -19.93 12.78 11.57
N LYS A 88 -18.85 13.01 10.83
CA LYS A 88 -18.41 14.34 10.37
C LYS A 88 -18.34 14.47 8.84
N ILE A 89 -19.10 13.66 8.12
CA ILE A 89 -19.07 13.66 6.65
C ILE A 89 -19.49 14.99 6.04
N ASP A 90 -20.42 15.69 6.67
CA ASP A 90 -20.89 17.00 6.20
C ASP A 90 -19.79 18.06 6.34
N GLU A 91 -19.01 18.01 7.43
CA GLU A 91 -17.87 18.91 7.66
C GLU A 91 -16.70 18.59 6.73
N MET A 92 -16.54 17.32 6.33
CA MET A 92 -15.54 16.90 5.34
C MET A 92 -15.88 17.35 3.92
N ASP A 93 -17.14 17.72 3.65
CA ASP A 93 -17.62 18.26 2.38
C ASP A 93 -17.25 17.37 1.16
N ILE A 94 -17.55 16.09 1.28
CA ILE A 94 -17.22 15.08 0.27
C ILE A 94 -18.18 15.16 -0.92
N GLU A 95 -17.68 15.62 -2.05
CA GLU A 95 -18.44 15.71 -3.33
C GLU A 95 -18.45 14.38 -4.10
N TYR A 96 -18.83 13.30 -3.47
CA TYR A 96 -18.94 11.99 -4.12
C TYR A 96 -20.35 11.41 -3.88
N PRO A 97 -21.18 11.27 -4.93
CA PRO A 97 -22.55 10.80 -4.79
C PRO A 97 -22.63 9.44 -4.07
N ASP A 98 -23.54 9.33 -3.11
CA ASP A 98 -23.76 8.10 -2.34
C ASP A 98 -22.53 7.55 -1.58
N PHE A 99 -21.48 8.37 -1.37
CA PHE A 99 -20.22 7.91 -0.78
C PHE A 99 -20.43 7.20 0.57
N LEU A 100 -21.15 7.83 1.49
CA LEU A 100 -21.41 7.28 2.82
C LEU A 100 -22.14 5.94 2.75
N LYS A 101 -23.15 5.83 1.89
CA LYS A 101 -23.89 4.58 1.67
C LYS A 101 -22.97 3.47 1.16
N GLN A 102 -22.16 3.77 0.15
CA GLN A 102 -21.20 2.81 -0.41
C GLN A 102 -20.13 2.42 0.60
N GLN A 103 -19.68 3.38 1.41
CA GLN A 103 -18.71 3.12 2.49
C GLN A 103 -19.29 2.16 3.54
N PHE A 104 -20.53 2.33 3.95
CA PHE A 104 -21.21 1.43 4.87
C PHE A 104 -21.44 0.04 4.27
N GLU A 105 -21.76 -0.08 2.99
CA GLU A 105 -21.91 -1.37 2.31
C GLU A 105 -20.62 -2.20 2.43
N ILE A 106 -19.45 -1.57 2.22
CA ILE A 106 -18.14 -2.23 2.36
C ILE A 106 -17.89 -2.65 3.81
N ILE A 107 -18.05 -1.74 4.77
CA ILE A 107 -17.81 -2.02 6.21
C ILE A 107 -18.73 -3.15 6.69
N HIS A 108 -20.02 -3.09 6.37
CA HIS A 108 -20.99 -4.09 6.78
C HIS A 108 -20.71 -5.48 6.17
N ALA A 109 -20.24 -5.53 4.92
CA ALA A 109 -19.86 -6.80 4.29
C ALA A 109 -18.66 -7.43 5.02
N TYR A 110 -17.65 -6.67 5.39
CA TYR A 110 -16.56 -7.15 6.23
C TYR A 110 -17.03 -7.61 7.62
N MET A 111 -17.93 -6.85 8.25
CA MET A 111 -18.49 -7.23 9.56
C MET A 111 -19.32 -8.53 9.49
N LYS A 112 -20.05 -8.75 8.39
CA LYS A 112 -20.77 -10.02 8.16
C LYS A 112 -19.82 -11.21 8.05
N LEU A 113 -18.60 -11.02 7.57
CA LEU A 113 -17.55 -12.03 7.56
C LEU A 113 -16.89 -12.24 8.94
N GLY A 114 -17.34 -11.54 10.00
CA GLY A 114 -16.79 -11.62 11.36
C GLY A 114 -15.55 -10.75 11.60
N ILE A 115 -15.20 -9.85 10.68
CA ILE A 115 -14.07 -8.96 10.81
C ILE A 115 -14.44 -7.79 11.72
N LYS A 116 -13.55 -7.45 12.65
CA LYS A 116 -13.74 -6.32 13.57
C LYS A 116 -13.45 -5.02 12.84
N ALA A 117 -14.45 -4.15 12.70
CA ALA A 117 -14.32 -2.82 12.10
C ALA A 117 -13.54 -1.87 13.04
N THR A 118 -12.22 -2.05 13.09
CA THR A 118 -11.32 -1.21 13.89
C THR A 118 -10.98 0.10 13.20
N LEU A 119 -11.13 0.14 11.89
CA LEU A 119 -10.95 1.28 11.00
C LEU A 119 -9.65 2.06 11.26
N SER A 120 -8.57 1.32 11.47
CA SER A 120 -7.28 1.89 11.83
C SER A 120 -6.15 1.35 10.97
N CYS A 121 -5.29 2.24 10.43
CA CYS A 121 -4.06 1.89 9.74
C CYS A 121 -2.86 1.71 10.71
N THR A 122 -3.10 1.85 12.01
CA THR A 122 -2.10 1.65 13.08
C THR A 122 -2.56 0.58 14.08
N PRO A 123 -2.78 -0.68 13.65
CA PRO A 123 -3.27 -1.73 14.54
C PRO A 123 -2.34 -1.97 15.74
N TYR A 124 -1.04 -1.65 15.60
CA TYR A 124 -0.02 -1.74 16.65
C TYR A 124 -0.10 -0.62 17.72
N ASP A 125 -0.87 0.45 17.48
CA ASP A 125 -1.06 1.59 18.41
C ASP A 125 -2.29 1.37 19.33
N ARG A 126 -2.45 0.17 19.85
CA ARG A 126 -3.64 -0.21 20.63
C ARG A 126 -3.30 -0.80 21.99
N GLY A 127 -2.01 -0.85 22.35
CA GLY A 127 -1.54 -1.46 23.59
C GLY A 127 -1.81 -2.97 23.68
N ILE A 128 -2.07 -3.62 22.56
CA ILE A 128 -2.18 -5.08 22.45
C ILE A 128 -0.79 -5.59 22.07
N GLU A 129 -0.23 -6.50 22.88
CA GLU A 129 0.98 -7.21 22.50
C GLU A 129 0.73 -7.97 21.20
N GLU A 130 1.43 -7.59 20.16
CA GLU A 130 1.34 -8.22 18.86
C GLU A 130 2.49 -9.19 18.71
N GLU A 131 2.18 -10.47 18.80
CA GLU A 131 3.15 -11.55 18.71
C GLU A 131 2.70 -12.66 17.77
N GLY A 132 3.63 -13.49 17.38
CA GLY A 132 3.38 -14.67 16.55
C GLY A 132 3.42 -14.37 15.06
N ILE A 133 2.67 -15.14 14.28
CA ILE A 133 2.62 -15.03 12.82
C ILE A 133 1.33 -14.32 12.43
N GLY A 134 1.47 -13.19 11.77
CA GLY A 134 0.36 -12.41 11.22
C GLY A 134 0.27 -12.48 9.71
N SER A 135 -0.86 -11.98 9.18
CA SER A 135 -1.05 -11.73 7.75
C SER A 135 -1.61 -10.32 7.56
N TRP A 136 -0.71 -9.37 7.37
CA TRP A 136 -1.04 -7.95 7.40
C TRP A 136 -0.89 -7.27 6.05
N ALA A 137 -1.92 -6.50 5.67
CA ALA A 137 -2.00 -5.82 4.38
C ALA A 137 -1.75 -4.30 4.45
N GLU A 138 -1.54 -3.70 5.61
CA GLU A 138 -1.18 -2.27 5.71
C GLU A 138 0.33 -2.08 5.74
N SER A 139 0.89 -1.35 4.76
CA SER A 139 2.33 -1.27 4.52
C SER A 139 3.13 -0.72 5.70
N ASN A 140 2.64 0.37 6.33
CA ASN A 140 3.30 0.93 7.52
C ASN A 140 3.24 -0.04 8.71
N ALA A 141 2.10 -0.70 8.91
CA ALA A 141 1.92 -1.63 10.00
C ALA A 141 2.82 -2.86 9.86
N VAL A 142 3.01 -3.35 8.63
CA VAL A 142 3.97 -4.42 8.33
C VAL A 142 5.39 -4.01 8.70
N CYS A 143 5.84 -2.85 8.24
CA CYS A 143 7.20 -2.38 8.51
C CYS A 143 7.42 -2.14 10.00
N PHE A 144 6.50 -1.44 10.67
CA PHE A 144 6.59 -1.19 12.11
C PHE A 144 6.63 -2.49 12.93
N SER A 145 5.66 -3.38 12.70
CA SER A 145 5.55 -4.61 13.49
C SER A 145 6.73 -5.55 13.30
N ASN A 146 7.18 -5.77 12.06
CA ASN A 146 8.37 -6.58 11.80
C ASN A 146 9.64 -6.00 12.43
N SER A 147 9.71 -4.67 12.63
CA SER A 147 10.89 -3.99 13.17
C SER A 147 10.88 -3.89 14.70
N TYR A 148 9.72 -3.67 15.31
CA TYR A 148 9.63 -3.24 16.71
C TYR A 148 8.69 -4.06 17.60
N THR A 149 8.02 -5.09 17.05
CA THR A 149 7.20 -6.01 17.82
C THR A 149 7.64 -7.45 17.63
N SER A 150 7.02 -8.39 18.35
CA SER A 150 7.26 -9.83 18.18
C SER A 150 6.41 -10.45 17.06
N LEU A 151 5.61 -9.65 16.34
CA LEU A 151 4.81 -10.12 15.22
C LEU A 151 5.66 -10.24 13.96
N VAL A 152 5.50 -11.36 13.27
CA VAL A 152 6.13 -11.63 11.97
C VAL A 152 5.08 -11.69 10.89
N THR A 153 5.18 -10.86 9.88
CA THR A 153 4.24 -10.84 8.75
C THR A 153 4.94 -10.56 7.43
N ASN A 154 4.46 -11.16 6.33
CA ASN A 154 4.77 -10.67 5.00
C ASN A 154 4.02 -9.36 4.73
N ARG A 155 4.45 -8.62 3.71
CA ARG A 155 3.67 -7.52 3.15
C ARG A 155 2.59 -8.09 2.24
N GLU A 156 1.42 -8.35 2.84
CA GLU A 156 0.30 -8.94 2.12
C GLU A 156 -0.48 -7.89 1.31
N SER A 157 -1.22 -8.35 0.31
CA SER A 157 -2.30 -7.56 -0.28
C SER A 157 -3.57 -7.68 0.56
N GLY A 158 -4.53 -6.77 0.38
CA GLY A 158 -5.83 -6.86 1.05
C GLY A 158 -6.53 -8.19 0.79
N LEU A 159 -6.42 -8.73 -0.44
CA LEU A 159 -7.03 -10.02 -0.80
C LEU A 159 -6.31 -11.22 -0.17
N SER A 160 -4.97 -11.22 -0.13
CA SER A 160 -4.22 -12.32 0.50
C SER A 160 -4.39 -12.34 2.02
N ALA A 161 -4.42 -11.16 2.67
CA ALA A 161 -4.73 -11.05 4.09
C ALA A 161 -6.16 -11.51 4.41
N LEU A 162 -7.14 -11.16 3.56
CA LEU A 162 -8.52 -11.63 3.70
C LEU A 162 -8.61 -13.16 3.54
N ALA A 163 -7.91 -13.73 2.56
CA ALA A 163 -7.88 -15.17 2.37
C ALA A 163 -7.27 -15.91 3.58
N THR A 164 -6.19 -15.35 4.15
CA THR A 164 -5.62 -15.86 5.40
C THR A 164 -6.60 -15.71 6.57
N ALA A 165 -7.30 -14.59 6.67
CA ALA A 165 -8.32 -14.38 7.70
C ALA A 165 -9.41 -15.45 7.68
N LEU A 166 -9.92 -15.78 6.47
CA LEU A 166 -10.98 -16.77 6.25
C LEU A 166 -10.54 -18.22 6.47
N THR A 167 -9.25 -18.52 6.20
CA THR A 167 -8.73 -19.89 6.30
C THR A 167 -7.95 -20.16 7.58
N GLY A 168 -7.33 -19.13 8.17
CA GLY A 168 -6.36 -19.23 9.27
C GLY A 168 -4.96 -19.66 8.81
N TRP A 169 -4.71 -19.81 7.49
CA TRP A 169 -3.48 -20.33 6.93
C TRP A 169 -2.85 -19.37 5.93
N ALA A 170 -1.53 -19.27 5.96
CA ALA A 170 -0.72 -18.58 4.96
C ALA A 170 0.37 -19.50 4.40
N PRO A 171 0.90 -19.21 3.18
CA PRO A 171 2.13 -19.85 2.73
C PRO A 171 3.30 -19.48 3.65
N LYS A 172 4.14 -20.45 4.00
CA LYS A 172 5.38 -20.19 4.75
C LYS A 172 6.49 -19.79 3.79
N TRP A 173 6.59 -18.52 3.53
CA TRP A 173 7.57 -17.93 2.61
C TRP A 173 7.95 -16.51 3.05
N GLY A 174 8.87 -15.89 2.32
CA GLY A 174 9.20 -14.48 2.52
C GLY A 174 9.70 -14.22 3.94
N LEU A 175 9.14 -13.23 4.61
CA LEU A 175 9.53 -12.86 5.98
C LEU A 175 9.09 -13.85 7.07
N HIS A 176 8.20 -14.79 6.75
CA HIS A 176 7.93 -15.92 7.64
C HIS A 176 9.14 -16.86 7.82
N LEU A 177 10.16 -16.73 6.95
CA LEU A 177 11.39 -17.49 7.01
C LEU A 177 12.48 -16.64 7.69
N PRO A 178 13.05 -17.08 8.83
CA PRO A 178 14.06 -16.31 9.55
C PRO A 178 15.27 -15.91 8.70
N GLU A 179 15.68 -16.80 7.78
CA GLU A 179 16.80 -16.56 6.85
C GLU A 179 16.59 -15.38 5.89
N ASN A 180 15.36 -14.94 5.69
CA ASN A 180 15.03 -13.78 4.85
C ASN A 180 14.93 -12.47 5.66
N ARG A 181 15.01 -12.56 6.99
CA ARG A 181 14.97 -11.39 7.89
C ARG A 181 16.39 -10.92 8.17
N PHE A 182 17.01 -10.34 7.15
CA PHE A 182 18.39 -9.89 7.20
C PHE A 182 18.54 -8.58 6.42
N PRO A 183 19.31 -7.58 6.93
CA PRO A 183 19.51 -6.33 6.23
C PRO A 183 20.30 -6.51 4.93
N ASN A 184 19.90 -5.76 3.90
CA ASN A 184 20.58 -5.72 2.61
C ASN A 184 21.30 -4.40 2.33
N LEU A 185 21.23 -3.46 3.29
CA LEU A 185 21.74 -2.10 3.20
C LEU A 185 22.15 -1.61 4.59
N ILE A 186 23.28 -0.91 4.70
CA ILE A 186 23.66 -0.13 5.89
C ILE A 186 23.42 1.36 5.59
N VAL A 187 22.81 2.06 6.52
CA VAL A 187 22.61 3.52 6.46
C VAL A 187 23.24 4.15 7.70
N ASN A 188 24.25 4.97 7.51
CA ASN A 188 24.86 5.77 8.59
C ASN A 188 24.27 7.17 8.60
N VAL A 189 23.63 7.55 9.71
CA VAL A 189 23.03 8.88 9.89
C VAL A 189 24.04 9.79 10.57
N GLU A 190 24.41 10.87 9.87
CA GLU A 190 25.40 11.86 10.31
C GLU A 190 24.79 13.26 10.49
N CYS A 191 23.55 13.30 11.01
CA CYS A 191 22.86 14.55 11.32
C CYS A 191 21.94 14.40 12.54
N ASN A 192 21.53 15.54 13.11
CA ASN A 192 20.56 15.52 14.21
C ASN A 192 19.16 15.21 13.68
N MET A 193 18.48 14.30 14.38
CA MET A 193 17.15 13.79 14.04
C MET A 193 16.20 14.04 15.21
N ASN A 194 15.72 15.29 15.35
CA ASN A 194 15.00 15.73 16.55
C ASN A 194 13.47 15.73 16.40
N ASP A 195 12.97 15.84 15.19
CA ASP A 195 11.53 15.90 14.89
C ASP A 195 11.06 14.62 14.18
N PRO A 196 9.85 14.09 14.47
CA PRO A 196 9.31 12.94 13.73
C PRO A 196 9.30 13.13 12.21
N THR A 197 9.21 14.37 11.71
CA THR A 197 9.30 14.67 10.27
C THR A 197 10.70 14.39 9.71
N ASP A 198 11.78 14.62 10.48
CA ASP A 198 13.15 14.24 10.07
C ASP A 198 13.22 12.71 9.84
N TRP A 199 12.61 11.93 10.71
CA TRP A 199 12.53 10.47 10.61
C TRP A 199 11.68 10.03 9.42
N SER A 200 10.62 10.76 9.10
CA SER A 200 9.81 10.54 7.91
C SER A 200 10.62 10.78 6.63
N ILE A 201 11.43 11.85 6.60
CA ILE A 201 12.34 12.16 5.48
C ILE A 201 13.40 11.07 5.33
N LEU A 202 14.03 10.62 6.41
CA LEU A 202 14.98 9.51 6.36
C LEU A 202 14.33 8.24 5.80
N GLY A 203 13.12 7.90 6.25
CA GLY A 203 12.38 6.75 5.76
C GLY A 203 12.09 6.81 4.26
N ASP A 204 11.64 7.95 3.76
CA ASP A 204 11.40 8.19 2.34
C ASP A 204 12.69 8.08 1.52
N TRP A 205 13.77 8.71 1.99
CA TRP A 205 15.09 8.64 1.35
C TRP A 205 15.62 7.20 1.29
N ILE A 206 15.49 6.41 2.36
CA ILE A 206 15.84 4.99 2.39
C ILE A 206 14.96 4.20 1.41
N GLY A 207 13.66 4.41 1.47
CA GLY A 207 12.69 3.73 0.62
C GLY A 207 12.97 3.92 -0.86
N ALA A 208 13.47 5.07 -1.26
CA ALA A 208 13.82 5.42 -2.64
C ALA A 208 15.09 4.71 -3.15
N GLN A 209 15.90 4.11 -2.28
CA GLN A 209 17.12 3.40 -2.72
C GLN A 209 16.78 2.18 -3.58
N ARG A 210 17.65 1.88 -4.54
CA ARG A 210 17.51 0.73 -5.43
C ARG A 210 18.85 0.06 -5.64
N SER A 211 18.82 -1.27 -5.73
CA SER A 211 19.96 -2.06 -6.17
C SER A 211 19.50 -3.24 -7.01
N PRO A 212 20.12 -3.51 -8.16
CA PRO A 212 19.82 -4.68 -8.99
C PRO A 212 20.18 -6.00 -8.30
N ASP A 213 21.02 -5.96 -7.27
CA ASP A 213 21.47 -7.13 -6.53
C ASP A 213 20.47 -7.59 -5.45
N TRP A 214 19.46 -6.79 -5.16
CA TRP A 214 18.41 -7.15 -4.20
C TRP A 214 17.44 -8.16 -4.81
N LYS A 215 17.60 -9.41 -4.39
CA LYS A 215 16.85 -10.56 -4.94
C LYS A 215 15.45 -10.74 -4.36
N MET A 216 15.09 -9.99 -3.32
CA MET A 216 13.81 -10.12 -2.65
C MET A 216 12.72 -9.29 -3.37
N PRO A 217 11.45 -9.73 -3.31
CA PRO A 217 10.34 -9.02 -3.96
C PRO A 217 9.99 -7.68 -3.32
N TRP A 218 10.57 -7.35 -2.18
CA TRP A 218 10.39 -6.10 -1.46
C TRP A 218 11.58 -5.15 -1.61
N GLY A 219 11.40 -3.91 -1.13
CA GLY A 219 12.39 -2.83 -1.20
C GLY A 219 13.61 -3.00 -0.28
N PRO A 220 14.28 -1.90 0.07
CA PRO A 220 15.41 -1.93 0.99
C PRO A 220 15.00 -2.44 2.37
N MET A 221 15.91 -3.16 3.01
CA MET A 221 15.84 -3.62 4.39
C MET A 221 17.09 -3.11 5.12
N PRO A 222 17.09 -1.88 5.64
CA PRO A 222 18.28 -1.24 6.16
C PRO A 222 18.60 -1.63 7.59
N LEU A 223 19.90 -1.71 7.91
CA LEU A 223 20.44 -1.50 9.24
C LEU A 223 20.85 -0.02 9.35
N ILE A 224 20.27 0.72 10.30
CA ILE A 224 20.45 2.15 10.46
C ILE A 224 21.28 2.42 11.71
N ASN A 225 22.41 3.10 11.55
CA ASN A 225 23.30 3.50 12.63
C ASN A 225 23.27 5.02 12.82
N GLY A 226 23.66 5.51 14.00
CA GLY A 226 23.78 6.94 14.30
C GLY A 226 22.48 7.65 14.64
N LEU A 227 21.41 6.90 14.89
CA LEU A 227 20.16 7.47 15.41
C LEU A 227 20.22 7.66 16.95
N PRO A 228 19.39 8.56 17.53
CA PRO A 228 19.27 8.70 18.98
C PRO A 228 19.01 7.37 19.69
N GLU A 229 19.64 7.14 20.83
CA GLU A 229 19.52 5.88 21.61
C GLU A 229 18.09 5.54 22.05
N ASN A 230 17.26 6.56 22.33
CA ASN A 230 15.90 6.39 22.83
C ASN A 230 14.90 7.15 21.93
N PRO A 231 14.61 6.65 20.73
CA PRO A 231 13.64 7.26 19.84
C PRO A 231 12.23 7.14 20.43
N THR A 232 11.39 8.15 20.19
CA THR A 232 9.97 8.08 20.58
C THR A 232 9.21 7.14 19.65
N PHE A 233 8.03 6.71 20.09
CA PHE A 233 7.11 5.91 19.27
C PHE A 233 6.77 6.64 17.95
N GLU A 234 6.56 7.95 18.00
CA GLU A 234 6.23 8.78 16.85
C GLU A 234 7.38 8.84 15.82
N MET A 235 8.63 8.91 16.28
CA MET A 235 9.81 8.86 15.41
C MET A 235 9.90 7.52 14.67
N LEU A 236 9.77 6.39 15.39
CA LEU A 236 9.80 5.05 14.81
C LEU A 236 8.64 4.82 13.82
N LYS A 237 7.44 5.29 14.18
CA LYS A 237 6.25 5.25 13.33
C LYS A 237 6.46 6.03 12.03
N SER A 238 7.00 7.24 12.11
CA SER A 238 7.24 8.11 10.94
C SER A 238 8.28 7.51 9.98
N LEU A 239 9.38 6.97 10.53
CA LEU A 239 10.43 6.29 9.77
C LEU A 239 9.89 5.09 8.99
N THR A 240 9.24 4.16 9.70
CA THR A 240 8.73 2.93 9.09
C THR A 240 7.63 3.18 8.07
N ALA A 241 6.77 4.17 8.34
CA ALA A 241 5.69 4.53 7.43
C ALA A 241 6.21 5.05 6.09
N ALA A 242 7.17 5.96 6.10
CA ALA A 242 7.74 6.53 4.89
C ALA A 242 8.59 5.50 4.12
N ALA A 243 9.42 4.71 4.81
CA ALA A 243 10.20 3.63 4.17
C ALA A 243 9.29 2.60 3.47
N ALA A 244 8.13 2.30 4.04
CA ALA A 244 7.18 1.35 3.49
C ALA A 244 6.50 1.81 2.19
N ASN A 245 6.50 3.10 1.84
CA ASN A 245 5.96 3.63 0.57
C ASN A 245 6.53 2.88 -0.64
N TYR A 246 7.80 2.55 -0.58
CA TYR A 246 8.56 1.91 -1.65
C TYR A 246 8.77 0.40 -1.43
N GLY A 247 8.12 -0.18 -0.43
CA GLY A 247 8.13 -1.62 -0.21
C GLY A 247 9.08 -2.12 0.87
N CYS A 248 9.72 -1.25 1.67
CA CYS A 248 10.50 -1.65 2.84
C CYS A 248 9.59 -2.40 3.84
N PRO A 249 9.84 -3.68 4.12
CA PRO A 249 8.95 -4.45 4.98
C PRO A 249 9.45 -4.55 6.42
N MET A 250 10.72 -4.16 6.65
CA MET A 250 11.42 -4.30 7.93
C MET A 250 12.70 -3.48 7.91
N LEU A 251 13.12 -2.99 9.08
CA LEU A 251 14.40 -2.32 9.29
C LEU A 251 14.95 -2.61 10.70
N TRP A 252 16.23 -2.31 10.89
CA TRP A 252 16.93 -2.43 12.18
C TRP A 252 17.58 -1.11 12.55
N ILE A 253 17.57 -0.77 13.84
CA ILE A 253 18.34 0.34 14.41
C ILE A 253 19.43 -0.27 15.27
N GLU A 254 20.67 0.14 15.05
CA GLU A 254 21.87 -0.27 15.76
C GLU A 254 21.79 -1.66 16.42
N ASN A 255 22.12 -2.69 15.68
CA ASN A 255 22.10 -4.06 16.18
C ASN A 255 23.45 -4.72 16.00
N ASN A 256 24.26 -4.73 17.07
CA ASN A 256 25.60 -5.30 17.09
C ASN A 256 25.63 -6.84 17.01
N GLU A 257 24.49 -7.51 17.13
CA GLU A 257 24.38 -8.97 17.03
C GLU A 257 24.27 -9.45 15.58
N LEU A 258 24.00 -8.55 14.64
CA LEU A 258 23.87 -8.88 13.23
C LEU A 258 25.23 -9.03 12.56
N ASP A 259 25.40 -10.14 11.82
CA ASP A 259 26.55 -10.33 10.94
C ASP A 259 26.42 -9.45 9.69
N THR A 260 27.07 -8.29 9.71
CA THR A 260 27.03 -7.32 8.62
C THR A 260 28.01 -7.60 7.49
N THR A 261 28.86 -8.63 7.61
CA THR A 261 29.93 -8.95 6.64
C THR A 261 29.41 -9.26 5.24
N LYS A 262 28.13 -9.62 5.11
CA LYS A 262 27.48 -9.94 3.82
C LYS A 262 26.79 -8.73 3.17
N ILE A 263 26.73 -7.60 3.86
CA ILE A 263 26.09 -6.39 3.33
C ILE A 263 27.12 -5.63 2.51
N GLN A 264 26.80 -5.42 1.24
CA GLN A 264 27.71 -4.76 0.29
C GLN A 264 27.38 -3.29 0.05
N SER A 265 26.16 -2.87 0.39
CA SER A 265 25.70 -1.49 0.19
C SER A 265 25.73 -0.72 1.49
N GLU A 266 26.47 0.39 1.50
CA GLU A 266 26.54 1.32 2.62
C GLU A 266 26.32 2.73 2.12
N LEU A 267 25.43 3.49 2.78
CA LEU A 267 25.04 4.83 2.42
C LEU A 267 25.12 5.75 3.63
N ILE A 268 25.34 7.03 3.37
CA ILE A 268 25.40 8.07 4.39
C ILE A 268 24.23 9.04 4.19
N PHE A 269 23.45 9.24 5.25
CA PHE A 269 22.43 10.29 5.32
C PHE A 269 22.93 11.39 6.23
N ASN A 270 23.18 12.57 5.67
CA ASN A 270 23.77 13.70 6.38
C ASN A 270 22.87 14.94 6.37
N GLN A 271 23.33 16.01 7.04
CA GLN A 271 22.58 17.26 7.16
C GLN A 271 22.21 17.87 5.80
N LYS A 272 23.02 17.66 4.76
CA LYS A 272 22.74 18.18 3.42
C LYS A 272 21.57 17.43 2.77
N GLU A 273 21.52 16.10 2.91
CA GLU A 273 20.41 15.28 2.41
C GLU A 273 19.10 15.67 3.08
N LEU A 274 19.10 15.83 4.40
CA LEU A 274 17.94 16.27 5.17
C LEU A 274 17.45 17.65 4.72
N ALA A 275 18.37 18.64 4.65
CA ALA A 275 18.05 20.00 4.24
C ALA A 275 17.56 20.09 2.79
N ASN A 276 18.17 19.34 1.86
CA ASN A 276 17.72 19.28 0.48
C ASN A 276 16.28 18.81 0.39
N ARG A 277 15.94 17.73 1.12
CA ARG A 277 14.59 17.15 1.07
C ARG A 277 13.54 18.10 1.66
N TYR A 278 13.85 18.79 2.77
CA TYR A 278 12.99 19.87 3.28
C TYR A 278 12.79 20.98 2.25
N ASN A 279 13.84 21.43 1.58
CA ASN A 279 13.75 22.50 0.57
C ASN A 279 12.92 22.08 -0.65
N GLU A 280 13.03 20.83 -1.10
CA GLU A 280 12.23 20.30 -2.22
C GLU A 280 10.74 20.26 -1.88
N LEU A 281 10.40 19.86 -0.66
CA LEU A 281 9.04 19.64 -0.20
C LEU A 281 8.42 20.84 0.53
N ALA A 282 9.21 21.90 0.76
CA ALA A 282 8.76 23.09 1.45
C ALA A 282 7.50 23.68 0.78
N PRO A 283 6.52 24.14 1.56
CA PRO A 283 5.32 24.76 1.00
C PRO A 283 5.69 26.04 0.25
N LYS A 284 5.09 26.21 -0.92
CA LYS A 284 5.19 27.41 -1.76
C LYS A 284 3.77 27.91 -2.06
N GLY A 285 3.55 29.22 -1.90
CA GLY A 285 2.24 29.80 -2.08
C GLY A 285 1.21 29.40 -1.02
N GLU A 286 -0.05 29.75 -1.26
CA GLU A 286 -1.12 29.50 -0.30
C GLU A 286 -1.39 27.98 -0.11
N VAL A 287 -1.50 27.55 1.15
CA VAL A 287 -1.94 26.19 1.55
C VAL A 287 -3.42 26.25 1.84
N ASP A 288 -4.21 25.38 1.21
CA ASP A 288 -5.65 25.35 1.41
C ASP A 288 -6.05 24.54 2.64
N LEU A 289 -5.34 23.44 2.93
CA LEU A 289 -5.64 22.55 4.02
C LEU A 289 -4.36 21.91 4.59
N VAL A 290 -4.26 21.87 5.90
CA VAL A 290 -3.24 21.14 6.63
C VAL A 290 -3.83 19.82 7.11
N VAL A 291 -3.13 18.70 6.83
CA VAL A 291 -3.55 17.35 7.22
C VAL A 291 -2.48 16.68 8.07
N ILE A 292 -2.81 16.29 9.29
CA ILE A 292 -1.93 15.61 10.25
C ILE A 292 -2.51 14.24 10.56
N GLY A 293 -1.68 13.20 10.61
CA GLY A 293 -2.09 11.83 10.97
C GLY A 293 -2.08 10.86 9.79
N CYS A 294 -0.94 10.74 9.14
CA CYS A 294 -0.64 9.66 8.22
C CYS A 294 0.74 9.02 8.55
N PRO A 295 0.74 7.79 9.10
CA PRO A 295 -0.41 7.00 9.59
C PRO A 295 -1.22 7.73 10.65
N GLN A 296 -2.45 7.28 10.91
CA GLN A 296 -3.34 7.88 11.92
C GLN A 296 -2.57 8.30 13.17
N ALA A 297 -2.80 9.54 13.61
CA ALA A 297 -2.04 10.13 14.70
C ALA A 297 -2.22 9.36 16.01
N SER A 298 -1.12 9.13 16.70
CA SER A 298 -1.11 8.63 18.07
C SER A 298 -1.70 9.65 19.05
N VAL A 299 -2.02 9.21 20.26
CA VAL A 299 -2.41 10.12 21.33
C VAL A 299 -1.32 11.17 21.58
N GLY A 300 -0.03 10.79 21.48
CA GLY A 300 1.11 11.70 21.64
C GLY A 300 1.15 12.78 20.55
N GLU A 301 0.99 12.39 19.29
CA GLU A 301 0.99 13.34 18.15
C GLU A 301 -0.18 14.33 18.21
N VAL A 302 -1.38 13.87 18.56
CA VAL A 302 -2.54 14.76 18.68
C VAL A 302 -2.36 15.74 19.85
N ARG A 303 -1.81 15.30 20.99
CA ARG A 303 -1.49 16.16 22.12
C ARG A 303 -0.38 17.16 21.79
N ALA A 304 0.65 16.75 21.05
CA ALA A 304 1.70 17.65 20.57
C ALA A 304 1.10 18.73 19.65
N THR A 305 0.26 18.35 18.70
CA THR A 305 -0.49 19.27 17.85
C THR A 305 -1.33 20.24 18.66
N ALA A 306 -2.09 19.74 19.65
CA ALA A 306 -2.93 20.55 20.51
C ALA A 306 -2.12 21.53 21.39
N SER A 307 -0.91 21.16 21.79
CA SER A 307 0.00 22.05 22.54
C SER A 307 0.42 23.25 21.70
N VAL A 308 0.78 23.05 20.44
CA VAL A 308 1.11 24.15 19.51
C VAL A 308 -0.13 25.00 19.23
N VAL A 309 -1.28 24.39 18.98
CA VAL A 309 -2.56 25.09 18.76
C VAL A 309 -2.90 25.98 19.95
N ARG A 310 -2.74 25.49 21.19
CA ARG A 310 -3.00 26.27 22.40
C ARG A 310 -2.17 27.55 22.46
N THR A 311 -0.88 27.48 22.10
CA THR A 311 0.00 28.66 22.07
C THR A 311 -0.54 29.76 21.14
N HIS A 312 -1.09 29.38 19.99
CA HIS A 312 -1.72 30.33 19.07
C HIS A 312 -3.06 30.87 19.59
N MET A 313 -3.87 30.03 20.25
CA MET A 313 -5.14 30.47 20.88
C MET A 313 -4.91 31.48 22.00
N GLU A 314 -3.84 31.33 22.80
CA GLU A 314 -3.45 32.28 23.85
C GLU A 314 -3.10 33.65 23.29
N LEU A 315 -2.71 33.72 22.00
CA LEU A 315 -2.53 34.97 21.25
C LEU A 315 -3.82 35.50 20.63
N GLY A 316 -4.98 34.92 20.96
CA GLY A 316 -6.30 35.31 20.47
C GLY A 316 -6.58 34.91 19.01
N LYS A 317 -5.79 33.99 18.43
CA LYS A 317 -5.97 33.50 17.07
C LYS A 317 -6.96 32.33 17.01
N LYS A 318 -7.59 32.17 15.84
CA LYS A 318 -8.41 30.99 15.48
C LYS A 318 -7.98 30.48 14.11
N ILE A 319 -8.19 29.17 13.85
CA ILE A 319 -7.96 28.55 12.55
C ILE A 319 -9.12 28.92 11.63
N PRO A 320 -8.87 29.60 10.51
CA PRO A 320 -9.93 29.96 9.58
C PRO A 320 -10.41 28.74 8.77
N ASN A 321 -11.71 28.66 8.53
CA ASN A 321 -12.32 27.70 7.59
C ASN A 321 -11.95 26.23 7.83
N SER A 322 -11.73 25.82 9.07
CA SER A 322 -11.33 24.45 9.45
C SER A 322 -10.10 23.93 8.68
N ARG A 323 -9.11 24.78 8.45
CA ARG A 323 -7.91 24.47 7.66
C ARG A 323 -6.95 23.47 8.30
N LEU A 324 -7.22 22.95 9.47
CA LEU A 324 -6.46 21.89 10.12
C LEU A 324 -7.36 20.68 10.33
N TRP A 325 -7.02 19.59 9.64
CA TRP A 325 -7.64 18.29 9.86
C TRP A 325 -6.64 17.36 10.55
N VAL A 326 -7.07 16.76 11.67
CA VAL A 326 -6.24 15.81 12.44
C VAL A 326 -6.92 14.46 12.40
N PHE A 327 -6.25 13.47 11.81
CA PHE A 327 -6.78 12.12 11.61
C PHE A 327 -6.23 11.17 12.68
N THR A 328 -7.10 10.45 13.36
CA THR A 328 -6.71 9.48 14.38
C THR A 328 -7.62 8.24 14.34
N SER A 329 -7.27 7.18 15.09
CA SER A 329 -8.17 6.02 15.22
C SER A 329 -9.31 6.32 16.19
N GLY A 330 -10.46 5.63 16.03
CA GLY A 330 -11.56 5.76 16.98
C GLY A 330 -11.20 5.35 18.41
N HIS A 331 -10.18 4.50 18.55
CA HIS A 331 -9.62 4.14 19.85
C HIS A 331 -8.92 5.33 20.53
N ASN A 332 -8.01 5.98 19.81
CA ASN A 332 -7.26 7.14 20.29
C ASN A 332 -8.18 8.35 20.50
N TYR A 333 -9.14 8.56 19.58
CA TYR A 333 -10.13 9.63 19.65
C TYR A 333 -10.87 9.63 20.99
N LYS A 334 -11.32 8.47 21.48
CA LYS A 334 -12.01 8.35 22.79
C LYS A 334 -11.13 8.81 23.95
N THR A 335 -9.85 8.48 23.93
CA THR A 335 -8.91 8.92 24.97
C THR A 335 -8.72 10.43 24.93
N LEU A 336 -8.58 11.00 23.74
CA LEU A 336 -8.39 12.43 23.50
C LEU A 336 -9.66 13.25 23.74
N GLU A 337 -10.83 12.66 23.58
CA GLU A 337 -12.12 13.27 23.92
C GLU A 337 -12.28 13.38 25.44
N ILE A 338 -11.96 12.30 26.17
CA ILE A 338 -12.05 12.26 27.62
C ILE A 338 -11.11 13.27 28.29
N ASP A 339 -9.89 13.44 27.77
CA ASP A 339 -8.91 14.39 28.35
C ASP A 339 -9.07 15.83 27.85
N GLY A 340 -10.07 16.10 26.99
CA GLY A 340 -10.42 17.42 26.47
C GLY A 340 -9.54 17.90 25.30
N THR A 341 -8.63 17.06 24.78
CA THR A 341 -7.74 17.43 23.66
C THR A 341 -8.53 17.66 22.37
N VAL A 342 -9.54 16.83 22.09
CA VAL A 342 -10.44 17.01 20.93
C VAL A 342 -11.15 18.33 21.03
N GLY A 343 -11.79 18.62 22.18
CA GLY A 343 -12.53 19.89 22.37
C GLY A 343 -11.64 21.12 22.19
N LEU A 344 -10.40 21.09 22.69
CA LEU A 344 -9.45 22.19 22.50
C LEU A 344 -9.15 22.45 21.01
N LEU A 345 -8.92 21.39 20.23
CA LEU A 345 -8.65 21.50 18.79
C LEU A 345 -9.87 22.03 18.02
N GLU A 346 -11.06 21.55 18.33
CA GLU A 346 -12.33 22.00 17.72
C GLU A 346 -12.69 23.44 18.10
N ASP A 347 -12.47 23.84 19.35
CA ASP A 347 -12.61 25.23 19.81
C ASP A 347 -11.67 26.19 19.08
N ALA A 348 -10.49 25.71 18.68
CA ALA A 348 -9.54 26.45 17.85
C ALA A 348 -9.98 26.58 16.40
N GLY A 349 -10.94 25.76 15.94
CA GLY A 349 -11.44 25.70 14.56
C GLY A 349 -10.80 24.58 13.73
N ALA A 350 -10.10 23.61 14.35
CA ALA A 350 -9.65 22.41 13.67
C ALA A 350 -10.76 21.37 13.53
N LEU A 351 -10.61 20.42 12.62
CA LEU A 351 -11.49 19.26 12.48
C LEU A 351 -10.72 18.01 12.91
N VAL A 352 -11.16 17.34 13.98
CA VAL A 352 -10.55 16.07 14.42
C VAL A 352 -11.39 14.92 13.88
N LEU A 353 -10.80 14.09 13.04
CA LEU A 353 -11.46 13.00 12.31
C LEU A 353 -11.01 11.64 12.83
N LYS A 354 -11.98 10.74 13.02
CA LYS A 354 -11.70 9.36 13.46
C LYS A 354 -11.98 8.35 12.34
N ASP A 355 -11.33 7.19 12.44
CA ASP A 355 -11.60 6.00 11.62
C ASP A 355 -11.30 6.16 10.13
N THR A 356 -10.74 7.29 9.72
CA THR A 356 -10.29 7.59 8.37
C THR A 356 -8.84 8.08 8.36
N CYS A 357 -8.25 8.31 7.19
CA CYS A 357 -6.91 8.86 7.08
C CYS A 357 -6.76 9.74 5.82
N PRO A 358 -5.73 10.61 5.77
CA PRO A 358 -5.56 11.54 4.64
C PRO A 358 -5.51 10.87 3.26
N GLU A 359 -4.89 9.71 3.14
CA GLU A 359 -4.68 9.02 1.85
C GLU A 359 -5.98 8.57 1.20
N VAL A 360 -6.94 8.10 2.00
CA VAL A 360 -8.15 7.40 1.52
C VAL A 360 -9.41 8.25 1.61
N THR A 361 -9.26 9.50 2.06
CA THR A 361 -10.32 10.51 2.09
C THR A 361 -10.41 11.19 0.72
N PRO A 362 -11.58 11.26 0.07
CA PRO A 362 -11.77 12.11 -1.11
C PRO A 362 -11.88 13.58 -0.68
N TYR A 363 -11.09 14.43 -1.31
CA TYR A 363 -11.11 15.88 -1.06
C TYR A 363 -11.94 16.61 -2.11
N ASN A 364 -12.68 17.64 -1.66
CA ASN A 364 -13.40 18.55 -2.55
C ASN A 364 -12.39 19.40 -3.35
N ARG A 365 -12.26 19.09 -4.65
CA ARG A 365 -11.29 19.73 -5.57
C ARG A 365 -11.65 21.16 -5.92
N SER A 366 -12.88 21.60 -5.65
CA SER A 366 -13.28 23.00 -5.82
C SER A 366 -12.74 23.90 -4.70
N LYS A 367 -12.38 23.30 -3.54
CA LYS A 367 -11.88 24.01 -2.36
C LYS A 367 -10.39 23.77 -2.08
N TYR A 368 -9.92 22.54 -2.30
CA TYR A 368 -8.58 22.13 -1.90
C TYR A 368 -7.75 21.79 -3.14
N ASN A 369 -6.66 22.52 -3.35
CA ASN A 369 -5.75 22.35 -4.47
C ASN A 369 -4.28 22.25 -4.04
N HIS A 370 -3.96 22.55 -2.77
CA HIS A 370 -2.64 22.41 -2.20
C HIS A 370 -2.76 22.03 -0.71
N LEU A 371 -2.23 20.86 -0.36
CA LEU A 371 -2.19 20.35 0.99
C LEU A 371 -0.82 20.56 1.65
N LEU A 372 -0.82 20.55 2.98
CA LEU A 372 0.40 20.53 3.78
C LEU A 372 0.29 19.42 4.83
N THR A 373 1.37 18.68 5.04
CA THR A 373 1.42 17.58 6.01
C THR A 373 2.79 17.50 6.69
N ASN A 374 2.86 16.77 7.80
CA ASN A 374 4.12 16.43 8.47
C ASN A 374 4.67 15.03 8.09
N SER A 375 4.05 14.36 7.11
CA SER A 375 4.32 12.96 6.79
C SER A 375 4.66 12.75 5.32
N LEU A 376 5.83 12.15 5.07
CA LEU A 376 6.23 11.74 3.71
C LEU A 376 5.38 10.58 3.18
N LYS A 377 4.74 9.78 4.06
CA LYS A 377 3.75 8.80 3.62
C LYS A 377 2.52 9.51 3.06
N ALA A 378 2.01 10.52 3.73
CA ALA A 378 0.89 11.32 3.22
C ALA A 378 1.25 12.03 1.92
N GLU A 379 2.39 12.70 1.87
CA GLU A 379 2.87 13.40 0.65
C GLU A 379 2.90 12.44 -0.53
N HIS A 380 3.51 11.27 -0.39
CA HIS A 380 3.64 10.26 -1.43
C HIS A 380 2.29 9.85 -2.03
N TYR A 381 1.31 9.51 -1.19
CA TYR A 381 0.01 9.01 -1.66
C TYR A 381 -0.99 10.12 -2.04
N LEU A 382 -0.88 11.30 -1.46
CA LEU A 382 -1.72 12.44 -1.83
C LEU A 382 -1.31 13.04 -3.17
N THR A 383 -0.02 13.08 -3.47
CA THR A 383 0.49 13.55 -4.77
C THR A 383 0.34 12.52 -5.86
N SER A 384 0.33 11.22 -5.50
CA SER A 384 0.11 10.14 -6.45
C SER A 384 -1.38 9.86 -6.60
N GLY A 385 -1.77 9.54 -7.77
CA GLY A 385 -2.97 9.02 -8.37
C GLY A 385 -4.33 8.97 -7.67
N LEU A 386 -4.45 8.70 -6.35
CA LEU A 386 -5.79 8.65 -5.73
C LEU A 386 -6.41 10.04 -5.60
N ASN A 387 -5.69 10.93 -4.96
CA ASN A 387 -6.11 12.31 -4.76
C ASN A 387 -5.51 13.24 -5.81
N ASN A 388 -4.35 12.90 -6.35
CA ASN A 388 -3.65 13.66 -7.38
C ASN A 388 -3.55 15.15 -7.00
N MET A 389 -3.09 15.43 -5.78
CA MET A 389 -3.12 16.76 -5.19
C MET A 389 -1.73 17.21 -4.75
N PRO A 390 -1.26 18.38 -5.20
CA PRO A 390 -0.01 18.97 -4.72
C PRO A 390 0.02 18.99 -3.20
N THR A 391 1.07 18.40 -2.61
CA THR A 391 1.21 18.28 -1.16
C THR A 391 2.64 18.64 -0.76
N SER A 392 2.77 19.55 0.17
CA SER A 392 4.04 19.98 0.75
C SER A 392 4.25 19.38 2.14
N VAL A 393 5.48 19.43 2.63
CA VAL A 393 5.85 18.87 3.94
C VAL A 393 6.50 19.93 4.83
N ALA A 394 6.10 19.95 6.10
CA ALA A 394 6.72 20.76 7.14
C ALA A 394 6.59 20.05 8.51
N THR A 395 7.27 20.53 9.53
CA THR A 395 7.10 20.04 10.90
C THR A 395 5.69 20.29 11.44
N ILE A 396 5.28 19.60 12.49
CA ILE A 396 3.96 19.82 13.13
C ILE A 396 3.80 21.30 13.54
N GLU A 397 4.86 21.90 14.11
CA GLU A 397 4.85 23.30 14.55
C GLU A 397 4.59 24.25 13.36
N GLU A 398 5.28 24.06 12.26
CA GLU A 398 5.09 24.86 11.04
C GLU A 398 3.72 24.60 10.38
N CYS A 399 3.29 23.35 10.33
CA CYS A 399 1.96 22.96 9.85
C CYS A 399 0.86 23.72 10.60
N VAL A 400 0.90 23.71 11.93
CA VAL A 400 -0.07 24.44 12.76
C VAL A 400 0.02 25.94 12.55
N ALA A 401 1.24 26.51 12.52
CA ALA A 401 1.43 27.96 12.28
C ALA A 401 0.83 28.40 10.94
N ILE A 402 0.98 27.60 9.89
CA ILE A 402 0.40 27.85 8.56
C ILE A 402 -1.12 27.69 8.56
N ALA A 403 -1.66 26.72 9.32
CA ALA A 403 -3.11 26.57 9.46
C ALA A 403 -3.78 27.84 10.05
N PHE A 404 -3.09 28.52 10.98
CA PHE A 404 -3.56 29.79 11.54
C PHE A 404 -3.35 30.98 10.59
N ASP A 405 -2.33 30.94 9.75
CA ASP A 405 -1.97 32.02 8.82
C ASP A 405 -1.54 31.45 7.45
N PRO A 406 -2.50 31.10 6.60
CA PRO A 406 -2.24 30.42 5.32
C PRO A 406 -1.53 31.29 4.27
N GLN A 407 -1.57 32.60 4.41
CA GLN A 407 -0.89 33.54 3.49
C GLN A 407 0.57 33.82 3.88
N ARG A 408 1.05 33.15 4.93
CA ARG A 408 2.40 33.33 5.44
C ARG A 408 3.50 32.94 4.42
N ILE A 409 3.15 32.13 3.40
CA ILE A 409 4.13 31.57 2.49
C ILE A 409 4.06 32.28 1.15
N GLU A 410 5.23 32.76 0.71
CA GLU A 410 5.40 33.42 -0.59
C GLU A 410 5.64 32.38 -1.70
N GLY A 411 5.40 32.79 -2.96
CA GLY A 411 5.65 32.00 -4.15
C GLY A 411 4.40 31.45 -4.82
N GLU A 412 4.59 30.71 -5.90
CA GLU A 412 3.52 30.03 -6.63
C GLU A 412 3.28 28.63 -6.07
N ARG A 413 2.03 28.20 -6.06
CA ARG A 413 1.64 26.85 -5.63
C ARG A 413 2.31 25.80 -6.51
N PRO A 414 2.77 24.67 -5.95
CA PRO A 414 3.32 23.58 -6.75
C PRO A 414 2.24 22.98 -7.65
N THR A 415 2.63 22.61 -8.86
CA THR A 415 1.78 21.88 -9.81
C THR A 415 2.21 20.39 -9.84
N LEU A 416 1.29 19.50 -10.14
CA LEU A 416 1.60 18.06 -10.26
C LEU A 416 2.44 17.72 -11.49
N GLU A 417 2.38 18.55 -12.53
CA GLU A 417 3.15 18.38 -13.77
C GLU A 417 4.66 18.42 -13.54
N GLU A 418 5.10 19.08 -12.46
CA GLU A 418 6.52 19.15 -12.06
C GLU A 418 6.99 17.93 -11.25
N LYS A 419 6.08 17.05 -10.80
CA LYS A 419 6.40 15.87 -10.01
C LYS A 419 6.35 14.61 -10.88
N SER A 420 7.51 14.14 -11.32
CA SER A 420 7.62 12.77 -11.81
C SER A 420 7.49 11.82 -10.61
N HIS A 421 6.45 11.01 -10.59
CA HIS A 421 6.26 10.01 -9.56
C HIS A 421 7.13 8.80 -9.79
N GLY A 422 7.99 8.58 -8.86
CA GLY A 422 8.75 7.36 -8.77
C GLY A 422 9.95 7.32 -9.71
N ILE A 423 10.88 6.45 -9.33
CA ILE A 423 12.06 6.16 -10.12
C ILE A 423 11.60 5.25 -11.26
N VAL A 424 11.23 5.84 -12.37
CA VAL A 424 11.02 5.09 -13.61
C VAL A 424 12.40 4.68 -14.11
N GLN A 425 12.70 3.39 -14.00
CA GLN A 425 13.88 2.84 -14.66
C GLN A 425 13.63 2.90 -16.16
N SER A 426 14.63 3.38 -16.91
CA SER A 426 14.56 3.32 -18.36
C SER A 426 14.34 1.88 -18.82
N ALA A 427 13.34 1.67 -19.67
CA ALA A 427 13.04 0.37 -20.24
C ALA A 427 14.29 -0.21 -20.94
N LYS A 428 14.59 -1.47 -20.67
CA LYS A 428 15.64 -2.18 -21.38
C LYS A 428 15.17 -2.48 -22.79
N THR A 429 16.09 -2.51 -23.75
CA THR A 429 15.77 -2.92 -25.10
C THR A 429 15.38 -4.40 -25.11
N HIS A 430 14.19 -4.71 -25.61
CA HIS A 430 13.71 -6.09 -25.72
C HIS A 430 14.60 -6.90 -26.67
N LYS A 431 14.98 -8.10 -26.24
CA LYS A 431 15.71 -9.04 -27.09
C LYS A 431 14.73 -9.71 -28.05
N LYS A 432 15.10 -9.84 -29.31
CA LYS A 432 14.39 -10.73 -30.25
C LYS A 432 14.94 -12.14 -30.05
N GLY A 433 14.20 -13.00 -29.41
CA GLY A 433 14.65 -14.33 -29.01
C GLY A 433 13.69 -15.46 -29.39
N LYS A 434 13.34 -16.31 -28.46
CA LYS A 434 12.50 -17.49 -28.65
C LYS A 434 11.10 -17.17 -29.20
N ILE A 435 10.58 -18.08 -30.01
CA ILE A 435 9.20 -18.07 -30.52
C ILE A 435 8.25 -18.83 -29.55
N THR A 436 8.81 -19.65 -28.67
CA THR A 436 8.06 -20.43 -27.70
C THR A 436 8.71 -20.29 -26.33
N LEU A 437 7.91 -19.96 -25.29
CA LEU A 437 8.31 -19.95 -23.90
C LEU A 437 7.44 -20.91 -23.10
N LEU A 438 8.03 -21.55 -22.08
CA LEU A 438 7.35 -22.46 -21.19
C LEU A 438 7.35 -21.90 -19.77
N GLY A 439 6.18 -21.86 -19.13
CA GLY A 439 5.99 -21.36 -17.78
C GLY A 439 4.99 -22.20 -16.97
N GLU A 440 4.61 -21.69 -15.82
CA GLU A 440 3.64 -22.32 -14.90
C GLU A 440 2.41 -21.42 -14.71
N SER A 441 1.26 -22.05 -14.42
CA SER A 441 0.04 -21.36 -14.01
C SER A 441 -0.32 -21.65 -12.56
N LEU A 442 -1.38 -20.98 -12.09
CA LEU A 442 -1.93 -21.17 -10.76
C LEU A 442 -2.57 -22.57 -10.60
N PRO A 443 -2.39 -23.25 -9.46
CA PRO A 443 -3.04 -24.53 -9.17
C PRO A 443 -4.56 -24.53 -9.29
N SER A 444 -5.20 -23.39 -9.01
CA SER A 444 -6.65 -23.23 -9.13
C SER A 444 -7.16 -23.16 -10.56
N GLN A 445 -6.26 -22.89 -11.53
CA GLN A 445 -6.63 -22.75 -12.95
C GLN A 445 -6.61 -24.09 -13.67
N ASN A 446 -7.70 -24.33 -14.40
CA ASN A 446 -7.85 -25.48 -15.25
C ASN A 446 -7.37 -25.15 -16.68
N LYS A 447 -7.48 -26.15 -17.59
CA LYS A 447 -7.15 -25.98 -19.01
C LYS A 447 -7.84 -24.75 -19.63
N TRP A 448 -7.04 -23.88 -20.21
CA TRP A 448 -7.50 -22.71 -20.97
C TRP A 448 -6.56 -22.41 -22.14
N GLU A 449 -7.09 -21.71 -23.13
CA GLU A 449 -6.35 -21.18 -24.27
C GLU A 449 -6.88 -19.77 -24.57
N ILE A 450 -5.99 -18.81 -24.67
CA ILE A 450 -6.30 -17.44 -25.06
C ILE A 450 -5.36 -16.97 -26.16
N ARG A 451 -5.85 -16.05 -26.99
CA ARG A 451 -5.09 -15.40 -28.03
C ARG A 451 -5.29 -13.89 -27.93
N GLY A 452 -4.22 -13.13 -28.02
CA GLY A 452 -4.26 -11.68 -27.95
C GLY A 452 -2.95 -11.02 -28.26
N ARG A 453 -2.99 -9.70 -28.26
CA ARG A 453 -1.78 -8.88 -28.38
C ARG A 453 -1.05 -8.79 -27.06
N ALA A 454 0.26 -8.90 -27.12
CA ALA A 454 1.12 -8.60 -25.99
C ALA A 454 1.16 -7.08 -25.73
N LEU A 455 1.08 -6.71 -24.46
CA LEU A 455 1.46 -5.41 -23.95
C LEU A 455 2.56 -5.63 -22.91
N VAL A 456 3.78 -5.17 -23.20
CA VAL A 456 4.98 -5.57 -22.47
C VAL A 456 5.72 -4.38 -21.88
N THR A 457 6.17 -4.54 -20.66
CA THR A 457 7.11 -3.64 -19.99
C THR A 457 8.05 -4.43 -19.08
N ASP A 458 9.28 -3.95 -18.88
CA ASP A 458 10.20 -4.44 -17.86
C ASP A 458 10.19 -3.55 -16.58
N VAL A 459 9.27 -2.59 -16.54
CA VAL A 459 9.02 -1.71 -15.38
C VAL A 459 7.78 -2.20 -14.62
N PRO A 460 7.81 -2.26 -13.27
CA PRO A 460 6.64 -2.61 -12.46
C PRO A 460 5.45 -1.66 -12.69
N ILE A 461 4.23 -2.19 -12.70
CA ILE A 461 3.00 -1.39 -12.85
C ILE A 461 2.40 -1.08 -11.48
N THR A 462 2.09 0.19 -11.26
CA THR A 462 1.36 0.67 -10.08
C THR A 462 -0.12 0.85 -10.43
N TYR A 463 -0.97 -0.08 -9.98
CA TYR A 463 -2.39 -0.01 -10.32
C TYR A 463 -3.13 1.11 -9.59
N LEU A 464 -2.89 1.25 -8.29
CA LEU A 464 -3.59 2.27 -7.50
C LEU A 464 -3.04 3.65 -7.85
N GLY A 465 -3.92 4.45 -8.45
CA GLY A 465 -3.65 5.83 -8.78
C GLY A 465 -3.00 6.06 -10.15
N TYR A 466 -2.46 5.02 -10.78
CA TYR A 466 -1.77 5.13 -12.07
C TYR A 466 -2.40 4.28 -13.19
N VAL A 467 -3.41 3.50 -12.88
CA VAL A 467 -4.28 2.91 -13.90
C VAL A 467 -5.67 3.47 -13.74
N ASN A 468 -6.13 4.20 -14.73
CA ASN A 468 -7.45 4.82 -14.73
C ASN A 468 -8.53 3.75 -14.69
N ARG A 469 -9.41 3.82 -13.69
CA ARG A 469 -10.41 2.78 -13.39
C ARG A 469 -11.55 2.72 -14.39
N ASP A 470 -11.81 3.82 -15.08
CA ASP A 470 -12.91 3.94 -16.02
C ASP A 470 -12.51 3.58 -17.43
N SER A 471 -11.25 3.82 -17.80
CA SER A 471 -10.72 3.55 -19.14
C SER A 471 -9.79 2.34 -19.21
N GLY A 472 -9.06 2.01 -18.14
CA GLY A 472 -7.98 1.01 -18.15
C GLY A 472 -6.68 1.54 -18.77
N VAL A 473 -6.54 2.86 -18.91
CA VAL A 473 -5.32 3.51 -19.40
C VAL A 473 -4.31 3.64 -18.26
N ILE A 474 -3.04 3.34 -18.51
CA ILE A 474 -1.95 3.65 -17.59
C ILE A 474 -1.66 5.14 -17.71
N GLU A 475 -1.78 5.86 -16.61
CA GLU A 475 -1.54 7.31 -16.47
C GLU A 475 -0.38 7.51 -15.48
N ASP A 476 0.81 7.02 -15.84
CA ASP A 476 2.03 7.03 -15.03
C ASP A 476 3.14 7.78 -15.79
N PRO A 477 3.30 9.09 -15.58
CA PRO A 477 4.24 9.91 -16.32
C PRO A 477 5.66 9.36 -16.27
N GLY A 478 6.23 9.11 -17.46
CA GLY A 478 7.56 8.51 -17.62
C GLY A 478 7.60 6.98 -17.59
N HIS A 479 6.50 6.29 -17.31
CA HIS A 479 6.40 4.84 -17.46
C HIS A 479 6.39 4.48 -18.96
N PRO A 480 7.05 3.36 -19.40
CA PRO A 480 7.07 2.97 -20.82
C PRO A 480 5.70 2.75 -21.45
N LEU A 481 4.68 2.48 -20.64
CA LEU A 481 3.30 2.28 -21.09
C LEU A 481 2.37 3.46 -20.71
N ASP A 482 2.93 4.63 -20.40
CA ASP A 482 2.11 5.82 -20.14
C ASP A 482 1.20 6.15 -21.35
N GLY A 483 -0.08 6.43 -21.09
CA GLY A 483 -1.09 6.67 -22.11
C GLY A 483 -1.63 5.41 -22.82
N VAL A 484 -1.21 4.19 -22.43
CA VAL A 484 -1.61 2.94 -23.09
C VAL A 484 -2.72 2.23 -22.31
N GLU A 485 -3.76 1.76 -23.03
CA GLU A 485 -4.88 0.98 -22.49
C GLU A 485 -4.49 -0.50 -22.34
N ILE A 486 -4.77 -1.11 -21.17
CA ILE A 486 -4.49 -2.53 -20.90
C ILE A 486 -5.61 -3.48 -21.33
N LYS A 487 -6.76 -2.93 -21.69
CA LYS A 487 -7.95 -3.71 -22.07
C LYS A 487 -7.65 -4.66 -23.25
N ASP A 488 -8.21 -5.86 -23.16
CA ASP A 488 -8.16 -6.91 -24.21
C ASP A 488 -6.72 -7.32 -24.61
N THR A 489 -5.71 -7.02 -23.78
CA THR A 489 -4.31 -7.40 -24.00
C THR A 489 -3.91 -8.61 -23.15
N ILE A 490 -2.81 -9.28 -23.52
CA ILE A 490 -2.03 -10.13 -22.64
C ILE A 490 -0.96 -9.23 -22.03
N LEU A 491 -1.14 -8.87 -20.76
CA LEU A 491 -0.28 -7.91 -20.05
C LEU A 491 0.92 -8.61 -19.44
N ILE A 492 2.13 -8.20 -19.85
CA ILE A 492 3.40 -8.82 -19.47
C ILE A 492 4.27 -7.78 -18.78
N TYR A 493 4.58 -8.02 -17.49
CA TYR A 493 5.36 -7.08 -16.67
C TYR A 493 6.01 -7.81 -15.48
N PRO A 494 7.04 -7.23 -14.85
CA PRO A 494 7.75 -7.91 -13.77
C PRO A 494 6.84 -8.24 -12.61
N LYS A 495 6.21 -7.24 -12.04
CA LYS A 495 5.30 -7.32 -10.87
C LYS A 495 4.50 -6.02 -10.73
N GLY A 496 3.44 -6.05 -9.92
CA GLY A 496 2.80 -4.85 -9.40
C GLY A 496 3.67 -4.15 -8.37
N SER A 497 3.52 -2.84 -8.28
CA SER A 497 4.16 -1.99 -7.26
C SER A 497 3.15 -1.13 -6.52
N GLY A 498 3.60 -0.37 -5.52
CA GLY A 498 2.77 0.55 -4.76
C GLY A 498 1.90 -0.13 -3.69
N SER A 499 0.67 0.28 -3.60
CA SER A 499 -0.24 -0.01 -2.50
C SER A 499 -0.71 -1.48 -2.43
N THR A 500 -0.91 -1.98 -1.22
CA THR A 500 -1.47 -3.30 -0.92
C THR A 500 -2.93 -3.48 -1.36
N VAL A 501 -3.62 -2.39 -1.71
CA VAL A 501 -4.99 -2.41 -2.27
C VAL A 501 -5.02 -2.46 -3.81
N ALA A 502 -3.88 -2.50 -4.48
CA ALA A 502 -3.76 -2.62 -5.94
C ALA A 502 -4.62 -3.74 -6.56
N PRO A 503 -4.76 -4.94 -5.96
CA PRO A 503 -5.60 -6.00 -6.52
C PRO A 503 -7.07 -5.60 -6.69
N TYR A 504 -7.61 -4.71 -5.87
CA TYR A 504 -9.00 -4.26 -6.00
C TYR A 504 -9.21 -3.37 -7.23
N VAL A 505 -8.20 -2.58 -7.60
CA VAL A 505 -8.24 -1.78 -8.84
C VAL A 505 -8.28 -2.72 -10.04
N LEU A 506 -7.41 -3.73 -10.07
CA LEU A 506 -7.40 -4.73 -11.14
C LEU A 506 -8.71 -5.51 -11.21
N MET A 507 -9.29 -5.91 -10.06
CA MET A 507 -10.61 -6.54 -10.01
C MET A 507 -11.70 -5.63 -10.59
N GLY A 508 -11.71 -4.36 -10.22
CA GLY A 508 -12.66 -3.37 -10.75
C GLY A 508 -12.58 -3.25 -12.28
N LEU A 509 -11.37 -3.21 -12.83
CA LEU A 509 -11.14 -3.19 -14.27
C LEU A 509 -11.64 -4.47 -14.96
N ILE A 510 -11.42 -5.63 -14.35
CA ILE A 510 -11.90 -6.91 -14.88
C ILE A 510 -13.43 -6.95 -14.87
N TYR A 511 -14.08 -6.60 -13.75
CA TYR A 511 -15.55 -6.56 -13.65
C TYR A 511 -16.20 -5.58 -14.63
N SER A 512 -15.54 -4.46 -14.92
CA SER A 512 -16.04 -3.46 -15.88
C SER A 512 -15.68 -3.78 -17.34
N GLY A 513 -14.99 -4.89 -17.60
CA GLY A 513 -14.55 -5.26 -18.95
C GLY A 513 -13.45 -4.35 -19.50
N LYS A 514 -12.65 -3.73 -18.61
CA LYS A 514 -11.51 -2.85 -18.95
C LYS A 514 -10.15 -3.49 -18.59
N GLY A 515 -10.17 -4.69 -18.03
CA GLY A 515 -8.97 -5.44 -17.67
C GLY A 515 -8.32 -6.18 -18.84
N PRO A 516 -7.11 -6.72 -18.62
CA PRO A 516 -6.44 -7.60 -19.59
C PRO A 516 -7.14 -8.95 -19.67
N ILE A 517 -6.98 -9.66 -20.80
CA ILE A 517 -7.50 -11.02 -20.98
C ILE A 517 -6.57 -12.10 -20.41
N GLY A 518 -5.32 -11.76 -20.13
CA GLY A 518 -4.34 -12.63 -19.49
C GLY A 518 -3.21 -11.81 -18.87
N ILE A 519 -2.58 -12.36 -17.84
CA ILE A 519 -1.48 -11.71 -17.11
C ILE A 519 -0.28 -12.63 -17.05
N ILE A 520 0.89 -12.08 -17.35
CA ILE A 520 2.17 -12.73 -17.18
C ILE A 520 3.04 -11.87 -16.24
N ASN A 521 3.47 -12.46 -15.13
CA ASN A 521 4.45 -11.83 -14.25
C ASN A 521 5.77 -12.59 -14.28
N ARG A 522 6.88 -11.85 -14.44
CA ARG A 522 8.23 -12.39 -14.32
C ARG A 522 8.53 -12.82 -12.89
N ASP A 523 8.21 -11.96 -11.93
CA ASP A 523 8.50 -12.13 -10.52
C ASP A 523 7.25 -12.52 -9.73
N VAL A 524 7.42 -13.04 -8.51
CA VAL A 524 6.30 -13.27 -7.58
C VAL A 524 5.57 -11.94 -7.31
N CYS A 525 4.28 -11.90 -7.59
CA CYS A 525 3.49 -10.68 -7.48
C CYS A 525 2.25 -10.82 -6.59
N PRO A 526 2.36 -10.54 -5.28
CA PRO A 526 1.22 -10.53 -4.37
C PRO A 526 0.18 -9.44 -4.67
N LEU A 527 0.51 -8.47 -5.52
CA LEU A 527 -0.37 -7.32 -5.84
C LEU A 527 -1.22 -7.50 -7.10
N SER A 528 -0.94 -8.47 -7.97
CA SER A 528 -1.76 -8.75 -9.17
C SER A 528 -2.31 -10.17 -9.21
N MET A 529 -1.52 -11.17 -8.81
CA MET A 529 -1.90 -12.56 -8.84
C MET A 529 -3.21 -12.87 -8.08
N PRO A 530 -3.49 -12.29 -6.89
CA PRO A 530 -4.74 -12.55 -6.17
C PRO A 530 -6.01 -12.21 -6.95
N ALA A 531 -6.01 -11.11 -7.71
CA ALA A 531 -7.13 -10.76 -8.55
C ALA A 531 -7.32 -11.78 -9.70
N ALA A 532 -6.22 -12.21 -10.33
CA ALA A 532 -6.27 -13.22 -11.38
C ALA A 532 -6.75 -14.58 -10.86
N SER A 533 -6.29 -15.01 -9.67
CA SER A 533 -6.72 -16.24 -9.02
C SER A 533 -8.23 -16.23 -8.73
N LEU A 534 -8.72 -15.20 -8.05
CA LEU A 534 -10.11 -15.09 -7.60
C LEU A 534 -11.11 -14.92 -8.76
N LEU A 535 -10.72 -14.23 -9.83
CA LEU A 535 -11.58 -13.97 -10.98
C LEU A 535 -11.35 -14.92 -12.16
N GLY A 536 -10.41 -15.86 -12.03
CA GLY A 536 -10.15 -16.86 -13.06
C GLY A 536 -9.52 -16.29 -14.33
N ILE A 537 -8.84 -15.14 -14.27
CA ILE A 537 -8.11 -14.59 -15.41
C ILE A 537 -6.88 -15.46 -15.69
N PRO A 538 -6.63 -15.90 -16.93
CA PRO A 538 -5.44 -16.64 -17.32
C PRO A 538 -4.17 -15.99 -16.80
N TYR A 539 -3.41 -16.70 -15.97
CA TYR A 539 -2.22 -16.20 -15.31
C TYR A 539 -1.04 -17.15 -15.52
N ALA A 540 0.13 -16.59 -15.82
CA ALA A 540 1.35 -17.36 -15.96
C ALA A 540 2.57 -16.66 -15.37
N THR A 541 3.54 -17.46 -14.92
CA THR A 541 4.80 -17.03 -14.31
C THR A 541 5.87 -18.10 -14.45
N LYS A 542 7.08 -17.87 -13.91
CA LYS A 542 8.20 -18.85 -13.87
C LYS A 542 8.55 -19.41 -15.24
N PHE A 543 8.68 -18.54 -16.21
CA PHE A 543 9.10 -18.94 -17.55
C PHE A 543 10.56 -19.36 -17.61
N ASP A 544 10.89 -20.20 -18.57
CA ASP A 544 12.25 -20.68 -18.87
C ASP A 544 13.20 -19.58 -19.35
N ASP A 545 12.66 -18.47 -19.90
CA ASP A 545 13.37 -17.23 -20.19
C ASP A 545 12.53 -16.03 -19.77
N ASP A 546 13.12 -14.83 -19.67
CA ASP A 546 12.45 -13.62 -19.22
C ASP A 546 11.40 -13.12 -20.24
N PRO A 547 10.09 -13.27 -19.97
CA PRO A 547 9.06 -12.88 -20.92
C PRO A 547 9.03 -11.36 -21.19
N CYS A 548 9.49 -10.54 -20.22
CA CYS A 548 9.59 -9.09 -20.38
C CYS A 548 10.70 -8.67 -21.36
N LEU A 549 11.66 -9.55 -21.65
CA LEU A 549 12.77 -9.29 -22.55
C LEU A 549 12.61 -10.02 -23.91
N GLU A 550 11.93 -11.16 -23.90
CA GLU A 550 11.79 -12.00 -25.10
C GLU A 550 10.59 -11.60 -25.99
N ILE A 551 9.61 -10.89 -25.45
CA ILE A 551 8.37 -10.52 -26.14
C ILE A 551 8.33 -9.00 -26.34
N ASN A 552 7.79 -8.55 -27.47
CA ASN A 552 7.59 -7.11 -27.74
C ASN A 552 6.11 -6.74 -27.66
N SER A 553 5.82 -5.50 -27.26
CA SER A 553 4.46 -4.98 -27.37
C SER A 553 3.99 -5.02 -28.82
N GLY A 554 2.78 -5.54 -29.04
CA GLY A 554 2.18 -5.73 -30.36
C GLY A 554 2.40 -7.11 -30.98
N ASP A 555 3.26 -7.97 -30.42
CA ASP A 555 3.36 -9.38 -30.84
C ASP A 555 2.01 -10.09 -30.60
N GLU A 556 1.63 -10.99 -31.53
CA GLU A 556 0.48 -11.87 -31.33
C GLU A 556 0.89 -13.09 -30.51
N ILE A 557 0.17 -13.36 -29.43
CA ILE A 557 0.47 -14.47 -28.53
C ILE A 557 -0.71 -15.43 -28.47
N VAL A 558 -0.41 -16.72 -28.58
CA VAL A 558 -1.29 -17.79 -28.11
C VAL A 558 -0.72 -18.30 -26.78
N MET A 559 -1.51 -18.20 -25.72
CA MET A 559 -1.15 -18.65 -24.40
C MET A 559 -2.05 -19.82 -24.02
N LYS A 560 -1.48 -20.98 -23.73
CA LYS A 560 -2.22 -22.22 -23.51
C LYS A 560 -1.73 -22.94 -22.26
N LEU A 561 -2.67 -23.32 -21.40
CA LEU A 561 -2.41 -24.15 -20.22
C LEU A 561 -2.77 -25.60 -20.50
N GLU A 562 -1.79 -26.49 -20.36
CA GLU A 562 -1.97 -27.95 -20.40
C GLU A 562 -1.14 -28.56 -19.26
N ASP A 563 -1.76 -29.42 -18.44
CA ASP A 563 -1.10 -30.15 -17.35
C ASP A 563 -0.19 -29.27 -16.47
N ARG A 564 -0.68 -28.07 -16.07
CA ARG A 564 0.02 -27.04 -15.30
C ARG A 564 1.16 -26.30 -16.02
N THR A 565 1.49 -26.70 -17.23
CA THR A 565 2.48 -26.01 -18.04
C THR A 565 1.78 -25.00 -18.95
N VAL A 566 2.24 -23.77 -18.91
CA VAL A 566 1.82 -22.72 -19.84
C VAL A 566 2.80 -22.68 -20.99
N ARG A 567 2.25 -22.85 -22.20
CA ARG A 567 2.99 -22.65 -23.44
C ARG A 567 2.60 -21.33 -24.06
N LEU A 568 3.58 -20.47 -24.32
CA LEU A 568 3.41 -19.27 -25.13
C LEU A 568 3.95 -19.54 -26.53
N GLU A 569 3.12 -19.30 -27.53
CA GLU A 569 3.52 -19.29 -28.95
C GLU A 569 3.46 -17.82 -29.42
N ILE A 570 4.59 -17.31 -29.86
CA ILE A 570 4.79 -15.89 -30.18
C ILE A 570 4.90 -15.75 -31.70
N THR A 571 3.96 -15.03 -32.29
CA THR A 571 4.04 -14.60 -33.68
C THR A 571 4.45 -13.13 -33.70
N ARG A 572 5.67 -12.89 -34.18
CA ARG A 572 6.22 -11.54 -34.20
C ARG A 572 5.55 -10.72 -35.31
N ARG A 573 5.20 -9.50 -34.96
CA ARG A 573 4.77 -8.53 -35.95
C ARG A 573 5.99 -8.16 -36.79
N CYS A 574 5.92 -8.38 -38.09
CA CYS A 574 6.89 -7.79 -39.01
C CYS A 574 6.72 -6.27 -38.95
N ASP A 575 7.79 -5.55 -38.58
CA ASP A 575 7.80 -4.09 -38.65
C ASP A 575 7.46 -3.72 -40.09
N ALA A 576 6.29 -3.04 -40.30
CA ALA A 576 5.84 -2.54 -41.58
C ALA A 576 6.52 -1.19 -41.87
#